data_035ced9df82ba749b89037f936fe7004
#
_entry.id   035ced9df82ba749b89037f936fe7004
#
_cell.length_a   1.000
_cell.length_b   1.000
_cell.length_c   1.000
_cell.angle_alpha   90.00
_cell.angle_beta   90.00
_cell.angle_gamma   90.00
#
_symmetry.space_group_name_H-M   'P 1'
#
loop_
_entity.id
_entity.type
_entity.pdbx_description
1 polymer ?
#
loop_
_entity_poly.entity_id
_entity_poly.type
_entity_poly.pdbx_seq_one_letter_code
_entity_poly.pdbx_strand_id
1 'polypeptide(L)'
;MNIMVQIFKETLLTSLILFLMTARSDDKKELKIIVEPTSFHYEQTGGSKKFGITPNEPATFQSSEAWCKVTSESSTPVQAIYNITVEPNTTPDVRNAIITVSVKEHVQEINVEQAAYIQSDEPEKYTVRENLTTHQLINEMGLGINLGNTLDAVGDWIDPSN
;
A
#
# COMPACT_ATOMS: atom_id res chain seq x y z
N MET A 1 -81.49 7.15 -6.09
CA MET A 1 -80.40 7.22 -7.10
C MET A 1 -79.06 7.83 -6.58
N ASN A 2 -79.00 8.30 -5.33
CA ASN A 2 -77.78 8.97 -4.83
C ASN A 2 -76.78 8.07 -4.09
N ILE A 3 -77.24 6.98 -3.44
CA ILE A 3 -76.37 6.14 -2.60
C ILE A 3 -75.38 5.30 -3.42
N MET A 4 -75.82 4.73 -4.56
CA MET A 4 -74.94 3.97 -5.43
C MET A 4 -73.83 4.80 -6.04
N VAL A 5 -74.12 6.05 -6.41
CA VAL A 5 -73.09 6.97 -6.96
C VAL A 5 -72.08 7.37 -5.90
N GLN A 6 -72.52 7.51 -4.67
CA GLN A 6 -71.62 7.83 -3.51
C GLN A 6 -70.67 6.66 -3.24
N ILE A 7 -71.16 5.44 -3.19
CA ILE A 7 -70.37 4.20 -2.96
C ILE A 7 -69.35 4.03 -4.08
N PHE A 8 -69.74 4.30 -5.36
CA PHE A 8 -68.81 4.24 -6.49
C PHE A 8 -67.69 5.26 -6.42
N LYS A 9 -67.96 6.45 -5.94
CA LYS A 9 -66.94 7.52 -5.76
C LYS A 9 -65.96 7.17 -4.64
N GLU A 10 -66.44 6.66 -3.53
CA GLU A 10 -65.60 6.29 -2.40
C GLU A 10 -64.72 5.07 -2.75
N THR A 11 -65.19 4.06 -3.45
CA THR A 11 -64.40 2.91 -3.88
C THR A 11 -63.38 3.27 -4.95
N LEU A 12 -63.69 4.22 -5.85
CA LEU A 12 -62.76 4.68 -6.88
C LEU A 12 -61.64 5.52 -6.23
N LEU A 13 -61.95 6.34 -5.25
CA LEU A 13 -61.00 7.19 -4.56
C LEU A 13 -60.04 6.34 -3.66
N THR A 14 -60.55 5.34 -2.95
CA THR A 14 -59.75 4.42 -2.15
C THR A 14 -58.86 3.55 -3.01
N SER A 15 -59.32 3.09 -4.16
CA SER A 15 -58.53 2.31 -5.13
C SER A 15 -57.40 3.16 -5.75
N LEU A 16 -57.66 4.44 -6.04
CA LEU A 16 -56.66 5.36 -6.56
C LEU A 16 -55.61 5.72 -5.55
N ILE A 17 -55.97 5.87 -4.27
CA ILE A 17 -55.02 6.13 -3.18
C ILE A 17 -54.15 4.91 -2.92
N LEU A 18 -54.71 3.70 -2.96
CA LEU A 18 -53.98 2.45 -2.81
C LEU A 18 -53.00 2.21 -3.97
N PHE A 19 -53.37 2.55 -5.21
CA PHE A 19 -52.50 2.47 -6.38
C PHE A 19 -51.36 3.48 -6.35
N LEU A 20 -51.57 4.67 -5.78
CA LEU A 20 -50.51 5.66 -5.60
C LEU A 20 -49.53 5.32 -4.49
N MET A 21 -49.89 4.48 -3.53
CA MET A 21 -48.98 4.00 -2.48
C MET A 21 -48.10 2.82 -2.92
N THR A 22 -48.49 2.09 -3.94
CA THR A 22 -47.67 0.96 -4.45
C THR A 22 -46.63 1.40 -5.48
N ALA A 23 -46.65 2.63 -5.96
CA ALA A 23 -45.76 3.16 -6.99
C ALA A 23 -44.48 3.83 -6.43
N ARG A 24 -44.21 3.71 -5.10
CA ARG A 24 -42.93 4.13 -4.50
C ARG A 24 -42.14 2.94 -4.02
N SER A 25 -41.84 2.04 -4.91
CA SER A 25 -40.62 1.29 -4.84
C SER A 25 -39.53 2.20 -5.39
N ASP A 26 -39.01 3.10 -4.55
CA ASP A 26 -37.68 3.64 -4.75
C ASP A 26 -36.73 2.42 -4.66
N ASP A 27 -36.51 1.77 -5.78
CA ASP A 27 -35.33 0.97 -6.01
C ASP A 27 -34.14 1.92 -5.91
N LYS A 28 -33.77 2.31 -4.68
CA LYS A 28 -32.46 2.85 -4.39
C LYS A 28 -31.49 1.73 -4.71
N LYS A 29 -31.08 1.69 -5.99
CA LYS A 29 -29.99 0.84 -6.44
C LYS A 29 -28.82 1.20 -5.51
N GLU A 30 -28.57 0.35 -4.54
CA GLU A 30 -27.49 0.55 -3.58
C GLU A 30 -26.20 0.68 -4.38
N LEU A 31 -25.61 1.86 -4.32
CA LEU A 31 -24.38 2.14 -5.04
C LEU A 31 -23.25 1.36 -4.39
N LYS A 32 -22.87 0.24 -5.00
CA LYS A 32 -21.74 -0.56 -4.53
C LYS A 32 -20.44 0.18 -4.83
N ILE A 33 -19.84 0.77 -3.83
CA ILE A 33 -18.51 1.37 -3.92
C ILE A 33 -17.46 0.26 -3.75
N ILE A 34 -16.49 0.23 -4.64
CA ILE A 34 -15.37 -0.70 -4.61
C ILE A 34 -14.08 0.13 -4.55
N VAL A 35 -13.28 -0.12 -3.54
CA VAL A 35 -11.93 0.46 -3.35
C VAL A 35 -10.93 -0.68 -3.40
N GLU A 36 -10.03 -0.66 -4.36
CA GLU A 36 -9.06 -1.75 -4.55
C GLU A 36 -7.71 -1.22 -5.06
N PRO A 37 -6.61 -1.78 -4.55
CA PRO A 37 -6.50 -2.69 -3.40
C PRO A 37 -6.67 -1.98 -2.05
N THR A 38 -6.93 -2.73 -0.98
CA THR A 38 -7.14 -2.23 0.38
C THR A 38 -5.96 -2.45 1.32
N SER A 39 -4.87 -2.99 0.82
CA SER A 39 -3.64 -3.21 1.57
C SER A 39 -2.43 -2.94 0.71
N PHE A 40 -1.46 -2.22 1.28
CA PHE A 40 -0.21 -1.86 0.62
C PHE A 40 0.97 -2.13 1.53
N HIS A 41 2.01 -2.70 0.95
CA HIS A 41 3.30 -2.85 1.59
C HIS A 41 4.34 -2.01 0.84
N TYR A 42 5.14 -1.24 1.57
CA TYR A 42 6.21 -0.40 1.04
C TYR A 42 7.55 -0.79 1.63
N GLU A 43 8.58 -0.67 0.82
CA GLU A 43 9.95 -0.76 1.28
C GLU A 43 10.33 0.48 2.11
N GLN A 44 11.46 0.40 2.84
CA GLN A 44 11.97 1.49 3.66
C GLN A 44 12.12 2.82 2.87
N THR A 45 12.44 2.74 1.58
CA THR A 45 12.63 3.92 0.71
C THR A 45 11.34 4.66 0.40
N GLY A 46 10.17 4.08 0.73
CA GLY A 46 8.88 4.64 0.39
C GLY A 46 8.55 4.51 -1.09
N GLY A 47 7.84 5.50 -1.62
CA GLY A 47 7.43 5.55 -3.01
C GLY A 47 5.95 5.77 -3.20
N SER A 48 5.44 5.50 -4.41
CA SER A 48 4.04 5.70 -4.76
C SER A 48 3.41 4.43 -5.34
N LYS A 49 2.19 4.11 -4.90
CA LYS A 49 1.38 3.01 -5.43
C LYS A 49 -0.04 3.48 -5.67
N LYS A 50 -0.71 2.86 -6.66
CA LYS A 50 -2.03 3.28 -7.12
C LYS A 50 -3.14 2.41 -6.57
N PHE A 51 -4.32 3.02 -6.36
CA PHE A 51 -5.57 2.33 -6.10
C PHE A 51 -6.72 2.98 -6.88
N GLY A 52 -7.79 2.25 -7.05
CA GLY A 52 -8.97 2.69 -7.79
C GLY A 52 -10.21 2.73 -6.93
N ILE A 53 -11.11 3.66 -7.25
CA ILE A 53 -12.47 3.73 -6.71
C ILE A 53 -13.44 3.59 -7.86
N THR A 54 -14.35 2.63 -7.75
CA THR A 54 -15.40 2.36 -8.74
C THR A 54 -16.77 2.34 -8.05
N PRO A 55 -17.77 3.04 -8.57
CA PRO A 55 -17.74 3.98 -9.69
C PRO A 55 -16.96 5.26 -9.33
N ASN A 56 -16.71 6.10 -10.34
CA ASN A 56 -16.05 7.39 -10.15
C ASN A 56 -16.98 8.37 -9.41
N GLU A 57 -16.87 8.39 -8.12
CA GLU A 57 -17.61 9.28 -7.22
C GLU A 57 -16.64 10.14 -6.42
N PRO A 58 -17.03 11.36 -6.03
CA PRO A 58 -16.19 12.19 -5.18
C PRO A 58 -15.83 11.48 -3.89
N ALA A 59 -14.53 11.39 -3.61
CA ALA A 59 -13.99 10.75 -2.41
C ALA A 59 -13.19 11.75 -1.58
N THR A 60 -13.22 11.56 -0.26
CA THR A 60 -12.37 12.26 0.69
C THR A 60 -11.47 11.25 1.39
N PHE A 61 -10.27 11.69 1.74
CA PHE A 61 -9.22 10.85 2.31
C PHE A 61 -8.71 11.44 3.60
N GLN A 62 -8.55 10.59 4.61
CA GLN A 62 -7.90 10.93 5.86
C GLN A 62 -6.85 9.88 6.17
N SER A 63 -5.58 10.30 6.23
CA SER A 63 -4.49 9.43 6.67
C SER A 63 -4.28 9.59 8.17
N SER A 64 -4.03 8.49 8.87
CA SER A 64 -3.65 8.49 10.28
C SER A 64 -2.25 9.08 10.50
N GLU A 65 -1.43 9.12 9.44
CA GLU A 65 -0.02 9.46 9.53
C GLU A 65 0.39 10.50 8.48
N ALA A 66 1.20 11.48 8.88
CA ALA A 66 1.63 12.56 8.01
C ALA A 66 2.58 12.12 6.88
N TRP A 67 3.31 11.02 7.09
CA TRP A 67 4.24 10.44 6.12
C TRP A 67 3.55 9.65 4.99
N CYS A 68 2.25 9.42 5.09
CA CYS A 68 1.44 8.69 4.12
C CYS A 68 0.36 9.62 3.55
N LYS A 69 0.43 9.95 2.25
CA LYS A 69 -0.43 10.95 1.61
C LYS A 69 -1.16 10.35 0.42
N VAL A 70 -2.39 10.81 0.19
CA VAL A 70 -3.18 10.45 -0.99
C VAL A 70 -3.30 11.66 -1.92
N THR A 71 -3.07 11.42 -3.21
CA THR A 71 -3.25 12.42 -4.27
C THR A 71 -4.06 11.84 -5.42
N SER A 72 -4.87 12.69 -6.06
CA SER A 72 -5.60 12.30 -7.27
C SER A 72 -4.62 12.20 -8.44
N GLU A 73 -4.78 11.17 -9.27
CA GLU A 73 -3.99 11.01 -10.50
C GLU A 73 -4.84 11.23 -11.75
N SER A 74 -5.89 10.43 -11.91
CA SER A 74 -6.74 10.47 -13.09
C SER A 74 -8.14 9.97 -12.78
N SER A 75 -9.10 10.32 -13.63
CA SER A 75 -10.46 9.81 -13.55
C SER A 75 -11.03 9.52 -14.93
N THR A 76 -11.84 8.48 -15.00
CA THR A 76 -12.69 8.14 -16.14
C THR A 76 -14.15 8.20 -15.69
N PRO A 77 -15.14 8.13 -16.58
CA PRO A 77 -16.53 8.09 -16.17
C PRO A 77 -16.92 6.94 -15.23
N VAL A 78 -16.12 5.86 -15.21
CA VAL A 78 -16.40 4.64 -14.42
C VAL A 78 -15.49 4.46 -13.21
N GLN A 79 -14.29 5.06 -13.21
CA GLN A 79 -13.28 4.82 -12.15
C GLN A 79 -12.43 6.07 -11.92
N ALA A 80 -12.12 6.35 -10.66
CA ALA A 80 -11.10 7.30 -10.26
C ALA A 80 -9.85 6.58 -9.77
N ILE A 81 -8.68 7.07 -10.16
CA ILE A 81 -7.37 6.53 -9.77
C ILE A 81 -6.68 7.54 -8.86
N TYR A 82 -6.14 7.03 -7.76
CA TYR A 82 -5.41 7.78 -6.76
C TYR A 82 -4.05 7.17 -6.49
N ASN A 83 -3.11 7.99 -6.05
CA ASN A 83 -1.79 7.56 -5.59
C ASN A 83 -1.70 7.67 -4.07
N ILE A 84 -1.19 6.61 -3.44
CA ILE A 84 -0.69 6.66 -2.08
C ILE A 84 0.81 6.86 -2.16
N THR A 85 1.29 7.98 -1.64
CA THR A 85 2.72 8.32 -1.57
C THR A 85 3.18 8.22 -0.13
N VAL A 86 4.25 7.47 0.08
CA VAL A 86 4.84 7.17 1.39
C VAL A 86 6.26 7.71 1.42
N GLU A 87 6.57 8.53 2.43
CA GLU A 87 7.91 9.07 2.66
C GLU A 87 8.87 7.97 3.16
N PRO A 88 10.21 8.09 2.97
CA PRO A 88 11.16 7.11 3.46
C PRO A 88 11.04 6.89 4.98
N ASN A 89 11.11 5.62 5.40
CA ASN A 89 11.21 5.28 6.81
C ASN A 89 12.68 5.30 7.23
N THR A 90 13.02 6.17 8.16
CA THR A 90 14.37 6.31 8.70
C THR A 90 14.51 5.72 10.11
N THR A 91 13.46 5.03 10.58
CA THR A 91 13.44 4.40 11.90
C THR A 91 13.69 2.89 11.80
N PRO A 92 14.26 2.26 12.82
CA PRO A 92 14.53 0.81 12.81
C PRO A 92 13.26 -0.03 12.96
N ASP A 93 12.09 0.58 13.03
CA ASP A 93 10.82 -0.10 13.25
C ASP A 93 9.95 -0.09 11.99
N VAL A 94 9.23 -1.18 11.78
CA VAL A 94 8.10 -1.23 10.83
C VAL A 94 7.04 -0.23 11.28
N ARG A 95 6.48 0.53 10.35
CA ARG A 95 5.42 1.48 10.67
C ARG A 95 4.18 1.26 9.81
N ASN A 96 3.04 1.60 10.38
CA ASN A 96 1.74 1.39 9.77
C ASN A 96 0.96 2.70 9.69
N ALA A 97 0.16 2.85 8.65
CA ALA A 97 -0.82 3.90 8.50
C ALA A 97 -2.15 3.32 8.03
N ILE A 98 -3.23 3.97 8.41
CA ILE A 98 -4.59 3.69 7.94
C ILE A 98 -5.06 4.91 7.15
N ILE A 99 -5.52 4.67 5.93
CA ILE A 99 -6.16 5.68 5.10
C ILE A 99 -7.66 5.40 5.10
N THR A 100 -8.42 6.29 5.69
CA THR A 100 -9.88 6.24 5.63
C THR A 100 -10.36 6.90 4.35
N VAL A 101 -11.03 6.15 3.52
CA VAL A 101 -11.65 6.59 2.26
C VAL A 101 -13.16 6.75 2.51
N SER A 102 -13.69 7.94 2.30
CA SER A 102 -15.12 8.21 2.45
C SER A 102 -15.71 8.63 1.10
N VAL A 103 -16.71 7.88 0.65
CA VAL A 103 -17.45 8.11 -0.59
C VAL A 103 -18.94 8.10 -0.26
N LYS A 104 -19.57 9.27 -0.24
CA LYS A 104 -20.96 9.42 0.23
C LYS A 104 -21.12 8.88 1.66
N GLU A 105 -21.94 7.84 1.85
CA GLU A 105 -22.17 7.18 3.14
C GLU A 105 -21.27 5.95 3.36
N HIS A 106 -20.45 5.59 2.35
CA HIS A 106 -19.54 4.46 2.44
C HIS A 106 -18.19 4.89 2.98
N VAL A 107 -17.69 4.13 3.95
CA VAL A 107 -16.35 4.31 4.52
C VAL A 107 -15.59 3.01 4.36
N GLN A 108 -14.38 3.09 3.82
CA GLN A 108 -13.47 1.97 3.61
C GLN A 108 -12.09 2.34 4.12
N GLU A 109 -11.42 1.39 4.75
CA GLU A 109 -10.04 1.56 5.21
C GLU A 109 -9.07 0.88 4.26
N ILE A 110 -7.93 1.55 4.04
CA ILE A 110 -6.77 1.03 3.33
C ILE A 110 -5.62 0.94 4.33
N ASN A 111 -5.06 -0.26 4.49
CA ASN A 111 -3.93 -0.50 5.36
C ASN A 111 -2.62 -0.29 4.60
N VAL A 112 -1.73 0.48 5.18
CA VAL A 112 -0.40 0.75 4.64
C VAL A 112 0.64 0.32 5.65
N GLU A 113 1.51 -0.61 5.27
CA GLU A 113 2.66 -1.04 6.06
C GLU A 113 3.94 -0.64 5.35
N GLN A 114 4.91 -0.15 6.09
CA GLN A 114 6.23 0.18 5.56
C GLN A 114 7.32 -0.49 6.37
N ALA A 115 8.25 -1.13 5.64
CA ALA A 115 9.39 -1.80 6.22
C ALA A 115 10.26 -0.85 7.07
N ALA A 116 10.90 -1.42 8.08
CA ALA A 116 11.90 -0.75 8.90
C ALA A 116 13.10 -0.30 8.06
N TYR A 117 13.74 0.77 8.48
CA TYR A 117 15.06 1.12 7.97
C TYR A 117 16.07 0.09 8.45
N ILE A 118 16.64 -0.65 7.52
CA ILE A 118 17.79 -1.50 7.78
C ILE A 118 18.99 -0.69 7.34
N GLN A 119 19.79 -0.25 8.30
CA GLN A 119 21.13 0.23 7.99
C GLN A 119 21.86 -0.97 7.43
N SER A 120 22.07 -1.00 6.11
CA SER A 120 23.02 -1.94 5.56
C SER A 120 24.37 -1.51 6.11
N ASP A 121 24.96 -2.32 6.95
CA ASP A 121 26.39 -2.30 7.19
C ASP A 121 27.05 -2.76 5.87
N GLU A 122 26.84 -1.99 4.80
CA GLU A 122 27.72 -2.12 3.65
C GLU A 122 29.11 -1.81 4.23
N PRO A 123 30.04 -2.76 4.15
CA PRO A 123 31.39 -2.48 4.58
C PRO A 123 31.79 -1.21 3.83
N GLU A 124 32.21 -0.21 4.58
CA GLU A 124 32.69 1.04 4.02
C GLU A 124 33.48 0.69 2.78
N LYS A 125 33.07 1.26 1.63
CA LYS A 125 33.73 1.02 0.34
C LYS A 125 35.21 1.06 0.57
N TYR A 126 35.83 -0.11 0.67
CA TYR A 126 37.28 -0.23 0.83
C TYR A 126 37.92 0.60 -0.25
N THR A 127 38.37 1.80 0.07
CA THR A 127 39.17 2.57 -0.83
C THR A 127 40.47 1.81 -0.93
N VAL A 128 40.65 1.08 -2.03
CA VAL A 128 41.94 0.46 -2.34
C VAL A 128 42.96 1.59 -2.36
N ARG A 129 43.76 1.67 -1.32
CA ARG A 129 44.89 2.60 -1.32
C ARG A 129 45.91 2.06 -2.29
N GLU A 130 45.99 2.70 -3.42
CA GLU A 130 47.07 2.46 -4.38
C GLU A 130 48.38 2.84 -3.69
N ASN A 131 49.39 1.96 -3.77
CA ASN A 131 50.74 2.10 -3.22
C ASN A 131 50.97 1.64 -1.78
N LEU A 132 50.18 0.75 -1.24
CA LEU A 132 50.52 0.04 -0.01
C LEU A 132 51.60 -1.01 -0.31
N THR A 133 52.67 -1.01 0.50
CA THR A 133 53.62 -2.14 0.48
C THR A 133 52.94 -3.37 1.09
N THR A 134 53.43 -4.56 0.74
CA THR A 134 52.89 -5.83 1.27
C THR A 134 52.87 -5.84 2.81
N HIS A 135 53.88 -5.28 3.46
CA HIS A 135 53.92 -5.18 4.93
C HIS A 135 52.87 -4.25 5.51
N GLN A 136 52.58 -3.13 4.86
CA GLN A 136 51.52 -2.20 5.27
C GLN A 136 50.14 -2.84 5.10
N LEU A 137 49.93 -3.56 4.00
CA LEU A 137 48.69 -4.27 3.76
C LEU A 137 48.43 -5.35 4.80
N ILE A 138 49.48 -6.17 5.16
CA ILE A 138 49.38 -7.20 6.18
C ILE A 138 49.05 -6.58 7.54
N ASN A 139 49.65 -5.45 7.89
CA ASN A 139 49.42 -4.77 9.15
C ASN A 139 48.01 -4.16 9.23
N GLU A 140 47.48 -3.62 8.12
CA GLU A 140 46.13 -3.04 8.08
C GLU A 140 45.04 -4.12 8.03
N MET A 141 45.30 -5.28 7.43
CA MET A 141 44.36 -6.40 7.44
C MET A 141 44.13 -7.01 8.82
N GLY A 142 44.90 -6.60 9.81
CA GLY A 142 44.83 -7.18 11.16
C GLY A 142 45.23 -8.68 11.17
N LEU A 143 45.65 -9.17 12.27
CA LEU A 143 46.11 -10.56 12.46
C LEU A 143 44.95 -11.58 12.48
N GLY A 144 43.97 -11.44 11.60
CA GLY A 144 42.77 -12.30 11.59
C GLY A 144 42.66 -13.30 10.45
N ILE A 145 43.42 -13.14 9.38
CA ILE A 145 43.39 -14.10 8.28
C ILE A 145 44.55 -15.05 8.44
N ASN A 146 44.27 -16.16 9.12
CA ASN A 146 45.19 -17.29 9.11
C ASN A 146 45.10 -18.00 7.75
N LEU A 147 45.81 -17.47 6.76
CA LEU A 147 45.98 -18.13 5.47
C LEU A 147 46.79 -19.43 5.58
N GLY A 148 47.46 -19.65 6.73
CA GLY A 148 48.28 -20.82 6.98
C GLY A 148 47.52 -22.12 6.82
N ASN A 149 46.31 -22.22 7.34
CA ASN A 149 45.51 -23.45 7.23
C ASN A 149 44.93 -23.71 5.85
N THR A 150 44.89 -22.73 4.99
CA THR A 150 44.37 -22.90 3.62
C THR A 150 45.51 -23.17 2.62
N LEU A 151 46.73 -22.78 3.00
CA LEU A 151 47.94 -23.01 2.21
C LEU A 151 48.82 -24.14 2.75
N ASP A 152 48.57 -24.61 3.96
CA ASP A 152 49.01 -25.91 4.43
C ASP A 152 48.18 -27.03 3.79
N ALA A 153 48.04 -26.97 2.50
CA ALA A 153 47.90 -28.20 1.76
C ALA A 153 49.19 -28.93 1.97
N VAL A 154 49.21 -29.78 2.95
CA VAL A 154 50.25 -30.80 3.20
C VAL A 154 50.18 -31.71 1.99
N GLY A 155 50.66 -31.20 0.89
CA GLY A 155 50.89 -32.01 -0.29
C GLY A 155 52.36 -32.30 -0.36
N ASP A 156 52.68 -33.54 -0.64
CA ASP A 156 54.01 -34.04 -0.92
C ASP A 156 54.73 -33.36 -2.11
N TRP A 157 54.18 -32.22 -2.54
CA TRP A 157 54.68 -31.43 -3.65
C TRP A 157 55.84 -30.48 -3.29
N ILE A 158 56.17 -30.40 -2.00
CA ILE A 158 57.40 -29.77 -1.53
C ILE A 158 58.33 -30.85 -1.05
N ASP A 159 58.76 -31.70 -1.97
CA ASP A 159 59.91 -32.56 -1.73
C ASP A 159 61.19 -31.78 -2.12
N PRO A 160 62.03 -31.40 -1.14
CA PRO A 160 63.26 -30.66 -1.40
C PRO A 160 64.36 -31.51 -2.07
N SER A 161 64.05 -32.77 -2.42
CA SER A 161 64.96 -33.69 -3.05
C SER A 161 64.76 -33.86 -4.57
N ASN A 162 63.84 -33.12 -5.16
CA ASN A 162 63.66 -33.05 -6.61
C ASN A 162 64.09 -31.72 -7.20
#